data_ece2915c0d2529494b4b7b84cffd9f09
#
_entry.id   ece2915c0d2529494b4b7b84cffd9f09
#
_cell.length_a   1.000
_cell.length_b   1.000
_cell.length_c   1.000
_cell.angle_alpha   90.00
_cell.angle_beta   90.00
_cell.angle_gamma   90.00
#
_symmetry.space_group_name_H-M   'P 1'
#
loop_
_entity.id
_entity.type
_entity.pdbx_description
1 polymer ?
#
loop_
_entity_poly.entity_id
_entity_poly.type
_entity_poly.pdbx_seq_one_letter_code
_entity_poly.pdbx_strand_id
1 'polypeptide(L)'
;MTLLNPGPVNVTSRVAASLMRGDMCHREKEFEDLMANIRRKLLLAFDVEKSFHPVLISGSGTAALEMAVSSCLSKGRSMLIIENGVYGERIAKMVHCRGF
;
A
#
# COMPACT_ATOMS: atom_id res chain seq x y z
N MET A 1 -6.82 24.46 6.67
CA MET A 1 -6.02 24.43 5.43
C MET A 1 -6.35 23.17 4.66
N THR A 2 -6.62 23.28 3.34
CA THR A 2 -6.90 22.14 2.47
C THR A 2 -5.68 21.84 1.63
N LEU A 3 -5.23 20.60 1.62
CA LEU A 3 -4.11 20.14 0.79
C LEU A 3 -4.66 19.71 -0.58
N LEU A 4 -4.04 20.18 -1.66
CA LEU A 4 -4.41 19.88 -3.05
C LEU A 4 -3.26 19.15 -3.78
N ASN A 5 -2.69 18.16 -3.13
CA ASN A 5 -1.56 17.36 -3.63
C ASN A 5 -1.84 15.85 -3.50
N PRO A 6 -1.14 15.00 -4.24
CA PRO A 6 -1.38 13.54 -4.17
C PRO A 6 -0.99 12.90 -2.84
N GLY A 7 -0.19 13.59 -2.04
CA GLY A 7 0.21 13.20 -0.69
C GLY A 7 1.21 14.21 -0.11
N PRO A 8 1.11 14.53 1.18
CA PRO A 8 0.07 14.13 2.12
C PRO A 8 -1.32 14.69 1.78
N VAL A 9 -2.38 14.01 2.23
CA VAL A 9 -3.78 14.39 2.01
C VAL A 9 -4.48 14.73 3.31
N ASN A 10 -5.53 15.54 3.24
CA ASN A 10 -6.41 15.76 4.38
C ASN A 10 -7.20 14.47 4.70
N VAL A 11 -7.28 14.16 5.98
CA VAL A 11 -8.13 13.09 6.49
C VAL A 11 -9.32 13.67 7.26
N THR A 12 -10.40 12.91 7.39
CA THR A 12 -11.55 13.33 8.20
C THR A 12 -11.18 13.36 9.69
N SER A 13 -11.90 14.16 10.47
CA SER A 13 -11.71 14.23 11.93
C SER A 13 -11.81 12.86 12.60
N ARG A 14 -12.69 11.98 12.10
CA ARG A 14 -12.84 10.61 12.57
C ARG A 14 -11.57 9.78 12.33
N VAL A 15 -10.94 9.91 11.19
CA VAL A 15 -9.67 9.21 10.88
C VAL A 15 -8.54 9.79 11.72
N ALA A 16 -8.45 11.13 11.84
CA ALA A 16 -7.45 11.78 12.69
C ALA A 16 -7.57 11.34 14.17
N ALA A 17 -8.80 11.28 14.68
CA ALA A 17 -9.06 10.86 16.07
C ALA A 17 -8.65 9.38 16.32
N SER A 18 -8.65 8.52 15.29
CA SER A 18 -8.21 7.12 15.47
C SER A 18 -6.72 6.99 15.80
N LEU A 19 -5.91 8.00 15.47
CA LEU A 19 -4.48 8.06 15.84
C LEU A 19 -4.24 8.34 17.32
N MET A 20 -5.28 8.80 18.04
CA MET A 20 -5.22 9.04 19.50
C MET A 20 -5.48 7.77 20.32
N ARG A 21 -5.74 6.65 19.68
CA ARG A 21 -5.89 5.35 20.35
C ARG A 21 -4.58 4.99 21.05
N GLY A 22 -4.68 4.44 22.26
CA GLY A 22 -3.51 3.97 23.01
C GLY A 22 -2.72 2.88 22.29
N ASP A 23 -1.52 2.67 22.75
CA ASP A 23 -0.62 1.65 22.21
C ASP A 23 -1.22 0.24 22.34
N MET A 24 -0.94 -0.60 21.35
CA MET A 24 -1.33 -2.00 21.32
C MET A 24 -0.12 -2.89 21.05
N CYS A 25 -0.01 -3.98 21.76
CA CYS A 25 1.01 -4.98 21.47
C CYS A 25 0.64 -5.76 20.21
N HIS A 26 1.54 -5.78 19.23
CA HIS A 26 1.31 -6.47 17.95
C HIS A 26 1.21 -8.01 18.06
N ARG A 27 1.50 -8.58 19.23
CA ARG A 27 1.41 -10.02 19.54
C ARG A 27 0.14 -10.39 20.33
N GLU A 28 -0.68 -9.41 20.66
CA GLU A 28 -1.90 -9.62 21.42
C GLU A 28 -3.11 -9.84 20.50
N LYS A 29 -4.09 -10.55 21.03
CA LYS A 29 -5.34 -10.89 20.32
C LYS A 29 -6.06 -9.67 19.77
N GLU A 30 -6.04 -8.56 20.50
CA GLU A 30 -6.67 -7.31 20.07
C GLU A 30 -6.07 -6.78 18.76
N PHE A 31 -4.74 -6.87 18.61
CA PHE A 31 -4.06 -6.44 17.40
C PHE A 31 -4.32 -7.41 16.24
N GLU A 32 -4.36 -8.72 16.51
CA GLU A 32 -4.73 -9.73 15.50
C GLU A 32 -6.14 -9.47 14.95
N ASP A 33 -7.11 -9.21 15.84
CA ASP A 33 -8.49 -8.91 15.46
C ASP A 33 -8.60 -7.61 14.66
N LEU A 34 -7.84 -6.59 15.03
CA LEU A 34 -7.74 -5.34 14.26
C LEU A 34 -7.22 -5.61 12.85
N MET A 35 -6.14 -6.37 12.70
CA MET A 35 -5.55 -6.71 11.41
C MET A 35 -6.48 -7.55 10.55
N ALA A 36 -7.16 -8.54 11.15
CA ALA A 36 -8.16 -9.36 10.46
C ALA A 36 -9.32 -8.49 9.93
N ASN A 37 -9.81 -7.55 10.75
CA ASN A 37 -10.89 -6.64 10.37
C ASN A 37 -10.47 -5.69 9.23
N ILE A 38 -9.22 -5.17 9.26
CA ILE A 38 -8.69 -4.33 8.19
C ILE A 38 -8.64 -5.13 6.88
N ARG A 39 -8.08 -6.35 6.89
CA ARG A 39 -8.01 -7.22 5.71
C ARG A 39 -9.38 -7.49 5.12
N ARG A 40 -10.36 -7.84 5.96
CA ARG A 40 -11.74 -8.05 5.52
C ARG A 40 -12.35 -6.80 4.87
N LYS A 41 -12.17 -5.63 5.49
CA LYS A 41 -12.67 -4.36 4.94
C LYS A 41 -12.04 -3.99 3.60
N LEU A 42 -10.75 -4.28 3.41
CA LEU A 42 -10.07 -4.07 2.13
C LEU A 42 -10.67 -4.95 1.04
N LEU A 43 -10.86 -6.23 1.29
CA LEU A 43 -11.49 -7.15 0.34
C LEU A 43 -12.89 -6.69 -0.06
N LEU A 44 -13.72 -6.31 0.91
CA LEU A 44 -15.05 -5.76 0.65
C LEU A 44 -15.01 -4.46 -0.16
N ALA A 45 -14.09 -3.55 0.16
CA ALA A 45 -13.99 -2.26 -0.52
C ALA A 45 -13.63 -2.38 -2.01
N PHE A 46 -12.92 -3.44 -2.39
CA PHE A 46 -12.52 -3.72 -3.76
C PHE A 46 -13.33 -4.84 -4.43
N ASP A 47 -14.30 -5.43 -3.74
CA ASP A 47 -15.14 -6.55 -4.22
C ASP A 47 -14.31 -7.74 -4.74
N VAL A 48 -13.30 -8.14 -3.96
CA VAL A 48 -12.33 -9.17 -4.35
C VAL A 48 -12.15 -10.30 -3.33
N GLU A 49 -13.13 -10.51 -2.45
CA GLU A 49 -13.03 -11.45 -1.32
C GLU A 49 -12.70 -12.89 -1.73
N LYS A 50 -13.11 -13.31 -2.93
CA LYS A 50 -12.93 -14.69 -3.40
C LYS A 50 -11.59 -14.94 -4.10
N SER A 51 -10.88 -13.88 -4.48
CA SER A 51 -9.74 -13.99 -5.42
C SER A 51 -8.43 -13.45 -4.87
N PHE A 52 -8.46 -12.73 -3.77
CA PHE A 52 -7.27 -12.03 -3.25
C PHE A 52 -7.10 -12.20 -1.75
N HIS A 53 -5.85 -12.09 -1.32
CA HIS A 53 -5.47 -12.00 0.08
C HIS A 53 -4.70 -10.69 0.31
N PRO A 54 -5.21 -9.79 1.18
CA PRO A 54 -4.53 -8.51 1.43
C PRO A 54 -3.30 -8.73 2.31
N VAL A 55 -2.19 -8.18 1.89
CA VAL A 55 -0.94 -8.12 2.65
C VAL A 55 -0.76 -6.69 3.14
N LEU A 56 -0.68 -6.51 4.46
CA LEU A 56 -0.52 -5.20 5.09
C LEU A 56 0.94 -5.04 5.52
N ILE A 57 1.61 -4.04 4.97
CA ILE A 57 3.01 -3.75 5.26
C ILE A 57 3.13 -2.28 5.66
N SER A 58 3.84 -2.01 6.75
CA SER A 58 4.17 -0.66 7.15
C SER A 58 5.26 -0.10 6.25
N GLY A 59 5.01 1.07 5.66
CA GLY A 59 5.99 1.70 4.77
C GLY A 59 5.41 2.90 4.02
N SER A 60 6.23 3.49 3.16
CA SER A 60 5.83 4.59 2.28
C SER A 60 5.12 4.06 1.01
N GLY A 61 4.49 4.98 0.25
CA GLY A 61 4.00 4.66 -1.08
C GLY A 61 5.10 4.16 -2.03
N THR A 62 6.33 4.62 -1.86
CA THR A 62 7.49 4.10 -2.60
C THR A 62 7.78 2.64 -2.25
N ALA A 63 7.67 2.25 -0.98
CA ALA A 63 7.80 0.85 -0.58
C ALA A 63 6.69 -0.02 -1.19
N ALA A 64 5.47 0.50 -1.33
CA ALA A 64 4.39 -0.21 -2.00
C ALA A 64 4.68 -0.44 -3.50
N LEU A 65 5.25 0.54 -4.20
CA LEU A 65 5.68 0.40 -5.59
C LEU A 65 6.80 -0.65 -5.73
N GLU A 66 7.79 -0.61 -4.84
CA GLU A 66 8.87 -1.61 -4.77
C GLU A 66 8.32 -3.04 -4.59
N MET A 67 7.37 -3.21 -3.68
CA MET A 67 6.71 -4.50 -3.47
C MET A 67 5.96 -4.98 -4.71
N ALA A 68 5.19 -4.10 -5.36
CA ALA A 68 4.44 -4.42 -6.56
C ALA A 68 5.39 -4.88 -7.69
N VAL A 69 6.43 -4.10 -7.99
CA VAL A 69 7.44 -4.45 -9.00
C VAL A 69 8.10 -5.79 -8.67
N SER A 70 8.54 -5.96 -7.42
CA SER A 70 9.25 -7.17 -6.98
C SER A 70 8.40 -8.43 -7.02
N SER A 71 7.10 -8.29 -6.75
CA SER A 71 6.17 -9.42 -6.66
C SER A 71 5.58 -9.81 -8.02
N CYS A 72 5.35 -8.82 -8.89
CA CYS A 72 4.68 -9.04 -10.17
C CYS A 72 5.66 -9.31 -11.31
N LEU A 73 6.92 -8.90 -11.19
CA LEU A 73 7.92 -9.06 -12.23
C LEU A 73 8.86 -10.24 -11.89
N SER A 74 8.72 -11.33 -12.63
CA SER A 74 9.57 -12.53 -12.51
C SER A 74 10.70 -12.50 -13.53
N LYS A 75 11.78 -13.22 -13.27
CA LYS A 75 12.90 -13.37 -14.18
C LYS A 75 12.41 -13.88 -15.56
N GLY A 76 12.85 -13.22 -16.63
CA GLY A 76 12.45 -13.53 -18.01
C GLY A 76 11.09 -12.95 -18.42
N ARG A 77 10.46 -12.14 -17.58
CA ARG A 77 9.26 -11.37 -17.92
C ARG A 77 9.60 -9.92 -18.22
N SER A 78 8.69 -9.24 -18.90
CA SER A 78 8.80 -7.82 -19.23
C SER A 78 7.65 -7.05 -18.60
N MET A 79 7.90 -5.77 -18.31
CA MET A 79 6.91 -4.83 -17.80
C MET A 79 6.84 -3.63 -18.74
N LEU A 80 5.65 -3.29 -19.22
CA LEU A 80 5.40 -2.04 -19.92
C LEU A 80 5.17 -0.94 -18.90
N ILE A 81 5.95 0.12 -18.97
CA ILE A 81 5.82 1.30 -18.10
C ILE A 81 5.47 2.49 -18.96
N ILE A 82 4.36 3.16 -18.67
CA ILE A 82 3.95 4.40 -19.32
C ILE A 82 4.43 5.57 -18.44
N GLU A 83 5.45 6.27 -18.92
CA GLU A 83 6.02 7.42 -18.23
C GLU A 83 5.32 8.70 -18.67
N ASN A 84 4.54 9.28 -17.77
CA ASN A 84 3.92 10.58 -17.97
C ASN A 84 4.26 11.57 -16.83
N GLY A 85 5.34 11.32 -16.12
CA GLY A 85 5.83 12.15 -15.02
C GLY A 85 6.70 11.39 -14.04
N VAL A 86 7.13 12.06 -12.98
CA VAL A 86 8.12 11.60 -11.99
C VAL A 86 7.83 10.23 -11.36
N TYR A 87 6.58 9.85 -11.24
CA TYR A 87 6.21 8.54 -10.67
C TYR A 87 6.46 7.41 -11.68
N GLY A 88 6.16 7.60 -12.97
CA GLY A 88 6.50 6.65 -14.03
C GLY A 88 8.02 6.46 -14.14
N GLU A 89 8.79 7.55 -14.17
CA GLU A 89 10.25 7.51 -14.17
C GLU A 89 10.80 6.74 -12.95
N ARG A 90 10.20 6.92 -11.77
CA ARG A 90 10.61 6.21 -10.56
C ARG A 90 10.38 4.70 -10.70
N ILE A 91 9.24 4.28 -11.22
CA ILE A 91 8.94 2.86 -11.47
C ILE A 91 9.94 2.29 -12.48
N ALA A 92 10.23 3.00 -13.57
CA ALA A 92 11.23 2.58 -14.56
C ALA A 92 12.61 2.36 -13.95
N LYS A 93 13.05 3.29 -13.08
CA LYS A 93 14.31 3.14 -12.33
C LYS A 93 14.30 1.91 -11.41
N MET A 94 13.20 1.65 -10.70
CA MET A 94 13.06 0.46 -9.83
C MET A 94 13.21 -0.84 -10.62
N VAL A 95 12.55 -0.93 -11.78
CA VAL A 95 12.62 -2.09 -12.68
C VAL A 95 14.05 -2.28 -13.19
N HIS A 96 14.65 -1.22 -13.71
CA HIS A 96 16.03 -1.24 -14.25
C HIS A 96 17.06 -1.64 -13.17
N CYS A 97 16.98 -1.10 -11.96
CA CYS A 97 17.89 -1.47 -10.85
C CYS A 97 17.80 -2.94 -10.44
N ARG A 98 16.74 -3.64 -10.82
CA ARG A 98 16.55 -5.08 -10.56
C ARG A 98 17.01 -5.97 -11.72
N GLY A 99 17.57 -5.37 -12.78
CA GLY A 99 18.09 -6.10 -13.94
C GLY A 99 17.03 -6.59 -14.93
N PHE A 100 15.89 -5.90 -14.99
CA PHE A 100 14.82 -6.14 -15.95
C PHE A 100 14.79 -5.07 -17.05
#